data_a8ac6c922d9bfdc888994395c6261615
#
_entry.id   a8ac6c922d9bfdc888994395c6261615
#
_cell.length_a   1.000
_cell.length_b   1.000
_cell.length_c   1.000
_cell.angle_alpha   90.00
_cell.angle_beta   90.00
_cell.angle_gamma   90.00
#
_symmetry.space_group_name_H-M   'P 1'
#
loop_
_entity.id
_entity.type
_entity.pdbx_description
1 polymer ?
#
loop_
_entity_poly.entity_id
_entity_poly.type
_entity_poly.pdbx_seq_one_letter_code
_entity_poly.pdbx_strand_id
1 'polypeptide(L)'
;MYCIRPLVRPLCFLALLPFSLVQATDKPALIGGGVNPLSVTRIHDRVNYMVSLNFNNGKTAQQWRSVDCKQGKAQLLYKDLLNEEGFTKARYYGNSYLRFAPAQDDKQMTEEDIRAVCQLPIKDAIWERLSPTDTVGITELVDVNNIQRIGDILSVRMGYDFADIIWEPPYDAPLELKIEHYLYNCKTHQGDAVALMNFDSEGRVTDSLITADIVRRKSDFKINTQKAQRFEQLCQLPAGKSFKAEGHFIPAANKQASTLMGPSMPELSNNNPQWLNKFPLSAAIEHQTQSLIKPWAIPRFKQIRYTEVSALGKTKVQLDAQPDGYIRKLEDYGIWTVQRLTLGNQLQLKFTMSISSSTTLLNTLQTDLRFPLVAGQQYQAQWDSIDFNKKVTASALRCDVTEEGDAHSIAPEFSGKYLLVECHATNEGQPGSRDKLAWLQDLNVFVPVTQQLGDKPENPVKLENVSVIR
;
A
#
# COMPACT_ATOMS: atom_id res chain seq x y z
N MET A 1 -16.65 15.25 -23.98
CA MET A 1 -16.70 16.51 -23.22
C MET A 1 -18.19 16.83 -23.00
N TYR A 2 -18.79 16.31 -21.97
CA TYR A 2 -20.19 16.55 -21.62
C TYR A 2 -20.24 17.47 -20.41
N CYS A 3 -20.69 18.70 -20.62
CA CYS A 3 -20.99 19.64 -19.55
C CYS A 3 -22.28 19.19 -18.84
N ILE A 4 -22.14 18.58 -17.69
CA ILE A 4 -23.24 18.43 -16.74
C ILE A 4 -23.40 19.82 -16.08
N ARG A 5 -24.49 20.51 -16.35
CA ARG A 5 -24.85 21.74 -15.65
C ARG A 5 -25.06 21.42 -14.17
N PRO A 6 -24.27 21.94 -13.26
CA PRO A 6 -24.51 21.76 -11.83
C PRO A 6 -25.63 22.72 -11.40
N LEU A 7 -26.69 22.17 -10.82
CA LEU A 7 -27.67 22.88 -10.00
C LEU A 7 -27.11 23.10 -8.58
N VAL A 8 -25.87 23.51 -8.48
CA VAL A 8 -25.26 23.91 -7.20
C VAL A 8 -24.58 25.25 -7.47
N ARG A 9 -25.10 26.30 -6.81
CA ARG A 9 -24.43 27.60 -6.76
C ARG A 9 -23.01 27.37 -6.22
N PRO A 10 -21.98 27.96 -6.84
CA PRO A 10 -20.63 27.84 -6.32
C PRO A 10 -20.57 28.53 -4.93
N LEU A 11 -20.37 27.78 -3.88
CA LEU A 11 -19.93 28.29 -2.60
C LEU A 11 -18.47 28.75 -2.76
N CYS A 12 -18.28 29.99 -3.16
CA CYS A 12 -16.98 30.66 -3.12
C CYS A 12 -16.67 31.02 -1.67
N PHE A 13 -15.93 30.16 -0.97
CA PHE A 13 -15.35 30.52 0.33
C PHE A 13 -14.10 31.39 0.09
N LEU A 14 -14.27 32.69 0.15
CA LEU A 14 -13.17 33.63 0.32
C LEU A 14 -12.84 33.73 1.80
N ALA A 15 -11.80 33.03 2.24
CA ALA A 15 -11.19 33.28 3.54
C ALA A 15 -10.31 34.53 3.43
N LEU A 16 -10.82 35.68 3.87
CA LEU A 16 -10.04 36.89 4.10
C LEU A 16 -9.23 36.73 5.40
N LEU A 17 -7.92 36.51 5.25
CA LEU A 17 -6.98 36.60 6.38
C LEU A 17 -6.41 38.02 6.47
N PRO A 18 -6.24 38.60 7.67
CA PRO A 18 -5.56 39.89 7.85
C PRO A 18 -4.05 39.71 7.61
N PHE A 19 -3.51 40.51 6.70
CA PHE A 19 -2.08 40.55 6.39
C PHE A 19 -1.31 41.22 7.51
N SER A 20 -0.47 40.46 8.20
CA SER A 20 0.68 41.02 8.96
C SER A 20 1.91 40.86 8.05
N LEU A 21 2.51 41.99 7.71
CA LEU A 21 3.79 42.07 6.98
C LEU A 21 4.92 41.47 7.85
N VAL A 22 5.33 40.25 7.59
CA VAL A 22 6.59 39.66 8.07
C VAL A 22 7.32 39.08 6.87
N GLN A 23 8.59 39.39 6.77
CA GLN A 23 9.59 39.06 5.75
C GLN A 23 9.33 37.79 4.92
N ALA A 24 9.44 37.96 3.60
CA ALA A 24 9.21 36.95 2.58
C ALA A 24 10.21 35.78 2.68
N THR A 25 9.79 34.73 3.33
CA THR A 25 10.12 33.39 2.86
C THR A 25 9.03 33.02 1.87
N ASP A 26 9.39 32.58 0.65
CA ASP A 26 8.48 32.18 -0.42
C ASP A 26 7.57 31.02 -0.01
N LYS A 27 6.66 31.25 0.92
CA LYS A 27 5.62 30.27 1.23
C LYS A 27 4.61 30.26 0.09
N PRO A 28 4.31 29.10 -0.49
CA PRO A 28 3.35 28.99 -1.55
C PRO A 28 1.99 29.55 -1.09
N ALA A 29 1.45 30.53 -1.84
CA ALA A 29 0.15 31.10 -1.56
C ALA A 29 -0.96 30.23 -2.20
N LEU A 30 -2.05 30.02 -1.48
CA LEU A 30 -3.25 29.36 -2.00
C LEU A 30 -3.92 30.29 -3.03
N ILE A 31 -4.13 29.79 -4.26
CA ILE A 31 -4.76 30.53 -5.36
C ILE A 31 -6.13 29.99 -5.77
N GLY A 32 -6.54 28.82 -5.23
CA GLY A 32 -7.84 28.24 -5.51
C GLY A 32 -8.00 26.86 -4.88
N GLY A 33 -9.21 26.34 -4.98
CA GLY A 33 -9.54 25.00 -4.48
C GLY A 33 -11.03 24.70 -4.64
N GLY A 34 -11.42 23.48 -4.33
CA GLY A 34 -12.82 23.07 -4.39
C GLY A 34 -13.05 21.66 -3.87
N VAL A 35 -14.31 21.37 -3.54
CA VAL A 35 -14.72 20.03 -3.13
C VAL A 35 -14.79 19.12 -4.36
N ASN A 36 -14.17 17.96 -4.28
CA ASN A 36 -14.33 16.92 -5.30
C ASN A 36 -15.68 16.20 -5.08
N PRO A 37 -16.63 16.28 -6.02
CA PRO A 37 -17.96 15.70 -5.83
C PRO A 37 -17.96 14.18 -5.69
N LEU A 38 -16.96 13.47 -6.27
CA LEU A 38 -16.83 12.02 -6.15
C LEU A 38 -16.39 11.58 -4.74
N SER A 39 -15.81 12.50 -3.96
CA SER A 39 -15.34 12.22 -2.61
C SER A 39 -16.44 12.34 -1.56
N VAL A 40 -17.57 12.96 -1.89
CA VAL A 40 -18.58 13.27 -0.88
C VAL A 40 -19.38 12.02 -0.53
N THR A 41 -19.35 11.64 0.73
CA THR A 41 -20.05 10.46 1.25
C THR A 41 -20.72 10.78 2.57
N ARG A 42 -21.84 10.12 2.84
CA ARG A 42 -22.48 10.14 4.16
C ARG A 42 -22.51 8.71 4.71
N ILE A 43 -21.97 8.56 5.89
CA ILE A 43 -22.00 7.32 6.67
C ILE A 43 -22.57 7.69 8.04
N HIS A 44 -23.79 7.25 8.32
CA HIS A 44 -24.56 7.65 9.49
C HIS A 44 -24.64 9.18 9.62
N ASP A 45 -24.25 9.72 10.75
CA ASP A 45 -24.28 11.17 11.02
C ASP A 45 -23.05 11.90 10.47
N ARG A 46 -22.14 11.22 9.75
CA ARG A 46 -20.90 11.81 9.22
C ARG A 46 -20.96 12.10 7.73
N VAL A 47 -20.52 13.28 7.36
CA VAL A 47 -20.25 13.67 5.98
C VAL A 47 -18.75 13.78 5.78
N ASN A 48 -18.19 12.98 4.88
CA ASN A 48 -16.78 13.05 4.51
C ASN A 48 -16.66 13.66 3.11
N TYR A 49 -15.61 14.44 2.90
CA TYR A 49 -15.31 15.05 1.61
C TYR A 49 -13.85 15.46 1.48
N MET A 50 -13.39 15.57 0.25
CA MET A 50 -12.04 16.00 -0.09
C MET A 50 -12.07 17.38 -0.73
N VAL A 51 -11.18 18.26 -0.28
CA VAL A 51 -10.95 19.58 -0.84
C VAL A 51 -9.61 19.56 -1.59
N SER A 52 -9.63 19.88 -2.89
CA SER A 52 -8.41 20.13 -3.66
C SER A 52 -7.94 21.56 -3.44
N LEU A 53 -6.64 21.76 -3.27
CA LEU A 53 -5.99 23.05 -3.05
C LEU A 53 -4.92 23.27 -4.11
N ASN A 54 -4.96 24.44 -4.75
CA ASN A 54 -3.98 24.85 -5.76
C ASN A 54 -3.14 26.02 -5.24
N PHE A 55 -1.83 25.94 -5.38
CA PHE A 55 -0.88 26.94 -4.93
C PHE A 55 -0.24 27.68 -6.09
N ASN A 56 0.20 28.93 -5.87
CA ASN A 56 0.81 29.80 -6.86
C ASN A 56 2.13 29.28 -7.45
N ASN A 57 2.75 28.30 -6.82
CA ASN A 57 3.96 27.63 -7.30
C ASN A 57 3.67 26.35 -8.13
N GLY A 58 2.43 26.17 -8.59
CA GLY A 58 1.99 25.01 -9.38
C GLY A 58 1.79 23.71 -8.57
N LYS A 59 2.06 23.73 -7.27
CA LYS A 59 1.81 22.56 -6.41
C LYS A 59 0.32 22.43 -6.13
N THR A 60 -0.12 21.18 -5.96
CA THR A 60 -1.49 20.83 -5.55
C THR A 60 -1.46 19.99 -4.29
N ALA A 61 -2.50 20.11 -3.49
CA ALA A 61 -2.72 19.29 -2.31
C ALA A 61 -4.19 18.90 -2.21
N GLN A 62 -4.47 17.85 -1.48
CA GLN A 62 -5.81 17.40 -1.14
C GLN A 62 -5.95 17.35 0.37
N GLN A 63 -7.11 17.73 0.88
CA GLN A 63 -7.43 17.65 2.30
C GLN A 63 -8.73 16.87 2.48
N TRP A 64 -8.64 15.77 3.23
CA TRP A 64 -9.81 15.02 3.63
C TRP A 64 -10.37 15.56 4.95
N ARG A 65 -11.66 15.79 4.98
CA ARG A 65 -12.40 16.32 6.11
C ARG A 65 -13.60 15.45 6.42
N SER A 66 -13.97 15.40 7.68
CA SER A 66 -15.16 14.73 8.18
C SER A 66 -15.94 15.66 9.06
N VAL A 67 -17.25 15.74 8.87
CA VAL A 67 -18.16 16.52 9.71
C VAL A 67 -19.13 15.56 10.38
N ASP A 68 -19.10 15.54 11.71
CA ASP A 68 -20.10 14.87 12.53
C ASP A 68 -21.30 15.80 12.69
N CYS A 69 -22.36 15.55 11.98
CA CYS A 69 -23.56 16.39 11.96
C CYS A 69 -24.38 16.30 13.23
N LYS A 70 -24.25 15.23 14.01
CA LYS A 70 -24.92 15.06 15.29
C LYS A 70 -24.24 15.89 16.39
N GLN A 71 -22.90 15.89 16.38
CA GLN A 71 -22.11 16.63 17.37
C GLN A 71 -21.80 18.06 16.94
N GLY A 72 -22.01 18.42 15.67
CA GLY A 72 -21.63 19.71 15.13
C GLY A 72 -20.12 19.93 15.11
N LYS A 73 -19.33 18.88 14.85
CA LYS A 73 -17.86 18.94 14.88
C LYS A 73 -17.27 18.59 13.53
N ALA A 74 -16.24 19.34 13.14
CA ALA A 74 -15.44 19.07 11.97
C ALA A 74 -14.06 18.54 12.35
N GLN A 75 -13.56 17.61 11.56
CA GLN A 75 -12.23 17.01 11.73
C GLN A 75 -11.45 17.06 10.40
N LEU A 76 -10.18 17.42 10.49
CA LEU A 76 -9.22 17.21 9.43
C LEU A 76 -8.67 15.79 9.57
N LEU A 77 -8.89 14.96 8.55
CA LEU A 77 -8.49 13.56 8.58
C LEU A 77 -7.03 13.42 8.16
N TYR A 78 -6.70 13.88 6.94
CA TYR A 78 -5.34 13.88 6.41
C TYR A 78 -5.16 14.85 5.24
N LYS A 79 -3.90 15.07 4.85
CA LYS A 79 -3.51 15.92 3.72
C LYS A 79 -2.57 15.16 2.80
N ASP A 80 -2.84 15.20 1.51
CA ASP A 80 -1.97 14.69 0.46
C ASP A 80 -1.32 15.84 -0.29
N LEU A 81 0.00 15.76 -0.46
CA LEU A 81 0.72 16.55 -1.44
C LEU A 81 0.82 15.75 -2.72
N LEU A 82 0.47 16.35 -3.83
CA LEU A 82 0.51 15.70 -5.13
C LEU A 82 1.79 16.09 -5.88
N ASN A 83 2.26 15.19 -6.75
CA ASN A 83 3.27 15.50 -7.74
C ASN A 83 2.62 16.19 -8.97
N GLU A 84 3.43 16.55 -9.97
CA GLU A 84 2.96 17.23 -11.20
C GLU A 84 1.97 16.39 -12.02
N GLU A 85 2.03 15.07 -11.88
CA GLU A 85 1.14 14.12 -12.54
C GLU A 85 -0.16 13.88 -11.76
N GLY A 86 -0.32 14.50 -10.58
CA GLY A 86 -1.50 14.37 -9.72
C GLY A 86 -1.50 13.14 -8.81
N PHE A 87 -0.37 12.45 -8.65
CA PHE A 87 -0.24 11.32 -7.73
C PHE A 87 0.21 11.76 -6.35
N THR A 88 -0.24 11.05 -5.31
CA THR A 88 0.18 11.32 -3.95
C THR A 88 1.69 11.11 -3.80
N LYS A 89 2.40 12.22 -3.52
CA LYS A 89 3.82 12.24 -3.23
C LYS A 89 4.10 12.02 -1.76
N ALA A 90 3.23 12.57 -0.91
CA ALA A 90 3.37 12.52 0.53
C ALA A 90 2.00 12.69 1.19
N ARG A 91 1.78 12.00 2.31
CA ARG A 91 0.56 12.10 3.11
C ARG A 91 0.89 12.48 4.55
N TYR A 92 0.04 13.32 5.13
CA TYR A 92 0.14 13.75 6.52
C TYR A 92 -1.16 13.42 7.25
N TYR A 93 -1.08 12.58 8.26
CA TYR A 93 -2.13 12.32 9.21
C TYR A 93 -1.87 13.13 10.48
N GLY A 94 -2.76 14.07 10.80
CA GLY A 94 -2.51 14.97 11.92
C GLY A 94 -1.13 15.63 11.78
N ASN A 95 -0.24 15.39 12.75
CA ASN A 95 1.15 15.87 12.73
C ASN A 95 2.15 14.82 12.25
N SER A 96 1.69 13.62 11.87
CA SER A 96 2.56 12.53 11.44
C SER A 96 2.73 12.50 9.93
N TYR A 97 3.97 12.46 9.48
CA TYR A 97 4.31 12.30 8.07
C TYR A 97 4.28 10.82 7.70
N LEU A 98 3.53 10.46 6.66
CA LEU A 98 3.39 9.09 6.15
C LEU A 98 2.97 8.05 7.21
N ARG A 99 2.21 8.47 8.23
CA ARG A 99 1.70 7.57 9.26
C ARG A 99 0.29 7.94 9.66
N PHE A 100 -0.55 6.94 9.84
CA PHE A 100 -1.86 7.15 10.40
C PHE A 100 -1.75 7.72 11.82
N ALA A 101 -2.51 8.78 12.07
CA ALA A 101 -2.67 9.39 13.38
C ALA A 101 -4.14 9.79 13.57
N PRO A 102 -4.62 9.87 14.80
CA PRO A 102 -5.99 10.30 15.07
C PRO A 102 -6.32 11.62 14.38
N ALA A 103 -7.55 11.74 13.88
CA ALA A 103 -8.07 12.95 13.27
C ALA A 103 -8.00 14.12 14.25
N GLN A 104 -7.72 15.30 13.72
CA GLN A 104 -7.64 16.54 14.52
C GLN A 104 -8.88 17.39 14.30
N ASP A 105 -9.31 18.12 15.33
CA ASP A 105 -10.37 19.12 15.19
C ASP A 105 -10.00 20.15 14.13
N ASP A 106 -10.88 20.35 13.15
CA ASP A 106 -10.68 21.33 12.09
C ASP A 106 -11.10 22.74 12.58
N LYS A 107 -10.16 23.44 13.16
CA LYS A 107 -10.38 24.80 13.66
C LYS A 107 -10.59 25.85 12.56
N GLN A 108 -10.48 25.47 11.29
CA GLN A 108 -10.71 26.38 10.16
C GLN A 108 -12.18 26.39 9.72
N MET A 109 -12.98 25.40 10.14
CA MET A 109 -14.39 25.35 9.83
C MET A 109 -15.22 26.11 10.87
N THR A 110 -16.08 27.01 10.38
CA THR A 110 -17.06 27.71 11.20
C THR A 110 -18.30 26.85 11.45
N GLU A 111 -19.14 27.22 12.40
CA GLU A 111 -20.45 26.58 12.63
C GLU A 111 -21.35 26.65 11.39
N GLU A 112 -21.25 27.74 10.61
CA GLU A 112 -22.00 27.92 9.37
C GLU A 112 -21.54 26.93 8.31
N ASP A 113 -20.23 26.73 8.17
CA ASP A 113 -19.66 25.74 7.24
C ASP A 113 -20.11 24.31 7.60
N ILE A 114 -20.06 23.97 8.88
CA ILE A 114 -20.51 22.67 9.40
C ILE A 114 -21.99 22.46 9.06
N ARG A 115 -22.83 23.47 9.33
CA ARG A 115 -24.25 23.41 9.02
C ARG A 115 -24.51 23.24 7.52
N ALA A 116 -23.78 23.99 6.68
CA ALA A 116 -23.89 23.89 5.23
C ALA A 116 -23.54 22.49 4.71
N VAL A 117 -22.45 21.90 5.24
CA VAL A 117 -22.04 20.51 4.89
C VAL A 117 -23.11 19.49 5.32
N CYS A 118 -23.68 19.66 6.50
CA CYS A 118 -24.71 18.73 7.00
C CYS A 118 -26.03 18.79 6.22
N GLN A 119 -26.31 19.93 5.58
CA GLN A 119 -27.48 20.13 4.73
C GLN A 119 -27.29 19.68 3.28
N LEU A 120 -26.11 19.19 2.90
CA LEU A 120 -25.90 18.64 1.55
C LEU A 120 -26.93 17.53 1.27
N PRO A 121 -27.52 17.48 0.07
CA PRO A 121 -28.55 16.52 -0.31
C PRO A 121 -27.95 15.13 -0.61
N ILE A 122 -27.16 14.61 0.33
CA ILE A 122 -26.49 13.31 0.24
C ILE A 122 -27.24 12.37 1.18
N LYS A 123 -27.72 11.29 0.62
CA LYS A 123 -28.43 10.28 1.40
C LYS A 123 -27.40 9.43 2.18
N ASP A 124 -27.80 9.03 3.36
CA ASP A 124 -27.09 8.00 4.10
C ASP A 124 -27.06 6.68 3.31
N ALA A 125 -25.98 5.94 3.42
CA ALA A 125 -25.85 4.66 2.76
C ALA A 125 -26.82 3.64 3.43
N ILE A 126 -27.53 2.89 2.60
CA ILE A 126 -28.31 1.73 3.05
C ILE A 126 -27.70 0.51 2.39
N TRP A 127 -27.00 -0.27 3.20
CA TRP A 127 -26.26 -1.44 2.74
C TRP A 127 -27.15 -2.65 2.62
N GLU A 128 -27.14 -3.27 1.47
CA GLU A 128 -27.72 -4.59 1.26
C GLU A 128 -26.61 -5.59 0.95
N ARG A 129 -26.70 -6.77 1.56
CA ARG A 129 -25.74 -7.86 1.35
C ARG A 129 -25.95 -8.46 -0.03
N LEU A 130 -24.86 -8.63 -0.78
CA LEU A 130 -24.86 -9.27 -2.10
C LEU A 130 -24.42 -10.73 -2.05
N SER A 131 -23.61 -11.09 -1.07
CA SER A 131 -23.10 -12.46 -0.90
C SER A 131 -22.95 -12.79 0.58
N PRO A 132 -22.98 -14.07 0.98
CA PRO A 132 -22.50 -14.47 2.31
C PRO A 132 -21.08 -13.97 2.56
N THR A 133 -20.74 -13.77 3.83
CA THR A 133 -19.35 -13.47 4.22
C THR A 133 -18.42 -14.57 3.70
N ASP A 134 -17.37 -14.19 3.03
CA ASP A 134 -16.41 -15.12 2.47
C ASP A 134 -15.50 -15.77 3.54
N THR A 135 -14.63 -16.69 3.11
CA THR A 135 -13.72 -17.43 4.01
C THR A 135 -12.64 -16.57 4.65
N VAL A 136 -12.40 -15.35 4.12
CA VAL A 136 -11.46 -14.38 4.69
C VAL A 136 -12.14 -13.30 5.51
N GLY A 137 -13.46 -13.39 5.68
CA GLY A 137 -14.23 -12.50 6.55
C GLY A 137 -14.70 -11.22 5.85
N ILE A 138 -14.81 -11.21 4.52
CA ILE A 138 -15.30 -10.06 3.76
C ILE A 138 -16.75 -10.28 3.36
N THR A 139 -17.62 -9.29 3.63
CA THR A 139 -19.01 -9.26 3.16
C THR A 139 -19.15 -8.22 2.06
N GLU A 140 -19.61 -8.65 0.89
CA GLU A 140 -19.85 -7.75 -0.23
C GLU A 140 -21.25 -7.11 -0.13
N LEU A 141 -21.31 -5.80 -0.33
CA LEU A 141 -22.49 -4.96 -0.11
C LEU A 141 -22.75 -4.07 -1.31
N VAL A 142 -24.02 -3.63 -1.46
CA VAL A 142 -24.39 -2.54 -2.37
C VAL A 142 -25.13 -1.46 -1.61
N ASP A 143 -24.83 -0.18 -1.88
CA ASP A 143 -25.57 0.95 -1.33
C ASP A 143 -26.82 1.21 -2.18
N VAL A 144 -27.95 0.68 -1.75
CA VAL A 144 -29.21 0.78 -2.50
C VAL A 144 -29.87 2.14 -2.43
N ASN A 145 -29.47 3.00 -1.47
CA ASN A 145 -30.03 4.35 -1.33
C ASN A 145 -29.40 5.38 -2.27
N ASN A 146 -28.20 5.09 -2.78
CA ASN A 146 -27.42 6.00 -3.62
C ASN A 146 -27.22 5.47 -5.05
N ILE A 147 -27.95 4.45 -5.47
CA ILE A 147 -27.96 4.03 -6.87
C ILE A 147 -28.59 5.13 -7.73
N GLN A 148 -27.89 5.58 -8.74
CA GLN A 148 -28.41 6.56 -9.69
C GLN A 148 -28.22 6.06 -11.13
N ARG A 149 -29.23 6.27 -11.95
CA ARG A 149 -29.13 6.00 -13.37
C ARG A 149 -29.40 7.29 -14.14
N ILE A 150 -28.41 7.74 -14.92
CA ILE A 150 -28.48 8.93 -15.76
C ILE A 150 -28.26 8.48 -17.21
N GLY A 151 -29.34 8.39 -17.98
CA GLY A 151 -29.29 7.80 -19.33
C GLY A 151 -28.84 6.33 -19.26
N ASP A 152 -27.78 5.99 -19.95
CA ASP A 152 -27.18 4.67 -19.97
C ASP A 152 -26.15 4.45 -18.87
N ILE A 153 -25.83 5.47 -18.07
CA ILE A 153 -24.82 5.37 -17.01
C ILE A 153 -25.49 5.04 -15.68
N LEU A 154 -25.07 3.95 -15.08
CA LEU A 154 -25.36 3.54 -13.72
C LEU A 154 -24.22 4.01 -12.80
N SER A 155 -24.54 4.79 -11.78
CA SER A 155 -23.66 5.15 -10.68
C SER A 155 -24.00 4.27 -9.49
N VAL A 156 -23.07 3.48 -9.01
CA VAL A 156 -23.27 2.50 -7.94
C VAL A 156 -22.08 2.47 -6.98
N ARG A 157 -22.38 2.36 -5.68
CA ARG A 157 -21.38 2.18 -4.64
C ARG A 157 -21.44 0.75 -4.12
N MET A 158 -20.30 0.06 -4.25
CA MET A 158 -20.08 -1.26 -3.66
C MET A 158 -19.39 -1.10 -2.33
N GLY A 159 -19.84 -1.80 -1.31
CA GLY A 159 -19.23 -1.86 0.00
C GLY A 159 -18.56 -3.21 0.25
N TYR A 160 -17.48 -3.22 1.00
CA TYR A 160 -16.81 -4.43 1.48
C TYR A 160 -16.62 -4.26 2.98
N ASP A 161 -17.39 -4.98 3.75
CA ASP A 161 -17.28 -5.00 5.21
C ASP A 161 -16.32 -6.10 5.64
N PHE A 162 -15.33 -5.74 6.43
CA PHE A 162 -14.30 -6.65 6.93
C PHE A 162 -14.66 -7.10 8.36
N ALA A 163 -14.55 -8.39 8.64
CA ALA A 163 -14.84 -8.93 9.98
C ALA A 163 -13.88 -8.40 11.04
N ASP A 164 -12.61 -8.18 10.66
CA ASP A 164 -11.55 -7.64 11.51
C ASP A 164 -11.13 -6.25 11.04
N ILE A 165 -10.52 -5.46 11.92
CA ILE A 165 -9.82 -4.22 11.51
C ILE A 165 -8.56 -4.60 10.76
N ILE A 166 -8.44 -4.10 9.54
CA ILE A 166 -7.28 -4.26 8.69
C ILE A 166 -6.51 -2.94 8.67
N TRP A 167 -5.17 -3.00 8.60
CA TRP A 167 -4.32 -1.83 8.52
C TRP A 167 -3.64 -1.81 7.16
N GLU A 168 -4.11 -0.92 6.28
CA GLU A 168 -3.62 -0.90 4.90
C GLU A 168 -2.29 -0.18 4.76
N PRO A 169 -1.28 -0.86 4.15
CA PRO A 169 -0.05 -0.19 3.76
C PRO A 169 -0.31 0.81 2.60
N PRO A 170 0.54 1.82 2.42
CA PRO A 170 1.77 2.08 3.18
C PRO A 170 1.55 2.95 4.42
N TYR A 171 0.34 3.39 4.70
CA TYR A 171 0.05 4.41 5.72
C TYR A 171 -0.40 3.82 7.05
N ASP A 172 -0.61 2.52 7.11
CA ASP A 172 -1.22 1.80 8.25
C ASP A 172 -2.57 2.40 8.64
N ALA A 173 -3.35 2.75 7.63
CA ALA A 173 -4.68 3.31 7.84
C ALA A 173 -5.67 2.20 8.22
N PRO A 174 -6.47 2.36 9.29
CA PRO A 174 -7.46 1.36 9.66
C PRO A 174 -8.54 1.26 8.59
N LEU A 175 -8.86 0.02 8.22
CA LEU A 175 -9.86 -0.33 7.24
C LEU A 175 -10.87 -1.31 7.86
N GLU A 176 -12.10 -0.87 7.98
CA GLU A 176 -13.22 -1.69 8.46
C GLU A 176 -14.33 -1.81 7.44
N LEU A 177 -14.50 -0.75 6.62
CA LEU A 177 -15.41 -0.72 5.49
C LEU A 177 -14.69 -0.07 4.31
N LYS A 178 -14.68 -0.72 3.15
CA LYS A 178 -14.22 -0.15 1.89
C LYS A 178 -15.44 0.19 1.03
N ILE A 179 -15.39 1.37 0.39
CA ILE A 179 -16.40 1.74 -0.62
C ILE A 179 -15.70 1.97 -1.95
N GLU A 180 -16.16 1.28 -2.98
CA GLU A 180 -15.77 1.48 -4.36
C GLU A 180 -16.93 2.10 -5.13
N HIS A 181 -16.73 3.26 -5.75
CA HIS A 181 -17.73 3.92 -6.57
C HIS A 181 -17.46 3.63 -8.04
N TYR A 182 -18.45 3.03 -8.71
CA TYR A 182 -18.38 2.66 -10.11
C TYR A 182 -19.33 3.51 -10.96
N LEU A 183 -18.86 3.84 -12.17
CA LEU A 183 -19.72 4.28 -13.28
C LEU A 183 -19.76 3.16 -14.31
N TYR A 184 -20.94 2.60 -14.54
CA TYR A 184 -21.16 1.46 -15.43
C TYR A 184 -22.13 1.85 -16.55
N ASN A 185 -21.74 1.59 -17.80
CA ASN A 185 -22.59 1.85 -18.96
C ASN A 185 -23.44 0.62 -19.23
N CYS A 186 -24.74 0.74 -18.98
CA CYS A 186 -25.73 -0.33 -19.14
C CYS A 186 -25.92 -0.77 -20.61
N LYS A 187 -25.51 0.02 -21.58
CA LYS A 187 -25.63 -0.30 -23.01
C LYS A 187 -24.40 -1.03 -23.54
N THR A 188 -23.21 -0.60 -23.12
CA THR A 188 -21.94 -1.20 -23.59
C THR A 188 -21.43 -2.28 -22.66
N HIS A 189 -22.02 -2.46 -21.49
CA HIS A 189 -21.59 -3.38 -20.44
C HIS A 189 -20.16 -3.15 -19.96
N GLN A 190 -19.73 -1.88 -19.97
CA GLN A 190 -18.42 -1.46 -19.55
C GLN A 190 -18.50 -0.46 -18.40
N GLY A 191 -17.52 -0.49 -17.51
CA GLY A 191 -17.48 0.45 -16.41
C GLY A 191 -16.12 0.52 -15.75
N ASP A 192 -15.92 1.59 -15.00
CA ASP A 192 -14.69 1.87 -14.26
C ASP A 192 -15.02 2.29 -12.83
N ALA A 193 -14.15 1.92 -11.89
CA ALA A 193 -14.12 2.55 -10.60
C ALA A 193 -13.63 4.00 -10.75
N VAL A 194 -14.32 4.93 -10.10
CA VAL A 194 -14.00 6.38 -10.16
C VAL A 194 -13.55 6.93 -8.80
N ALA A 195 -13.84 6.21 -7.74
CA ALA A 195 -13.37 6.52 -6.39
C ALA A 195 -13.31 5.25 -5.54
N LEU A 196 -12.33 5.22 -4.65
CA LEU A 196 -12.23 4.23 -3.57
C LEU A 196 -11.99 5.00 -2.28
N MET A 197 -12.66 4.59 -1.21
CA MET A 197 -12.50 5.16 0.13
C MET A 197 -12.54 4.05 1.16
N ASN A 198 -11.60 4.09 2.08
CA ASN A 198 -11.55 3.23 3.25
C ASN A 198 -12.04 3.98 4.47
N PHE A 199 -12.77 3.30 5.33
CA PHE A 199 -13.41 3.89 6.52
C PHE A 199 -13.05 3.10 7.76
N ASP A 200 -12.91 3.83 8.86
CA ASP A 200 -12.85 3.27 10.22
C ASP A 200 -14.25 3.05 10.82
N SER A 201 -14.29 2.52 12.04
CA SER A 201 -15.52 2.25 12.81
C SER A 201 -16.35 3.49 13.10
N GLU A 202 -15.76 4.67 13.07
CA GLU A 202 -16.47 5.92 13.25
C GLU A 202 -17.03 6.50 11.94
N GLY A 203 -16.82 5.81 10.81
CA GLY A 203 -17.22 6.26 9.48
C GLY A 203 -16.39 7.41 8.93
N ARG A 204 -15.14 7.58 9.40
CA ARG A 204 -14.16 8.55 8.88
C ARG A 204 -13.33 7.92 7.77
N VAL A 205 -13.06 8.68 6.72
CA VAL A 205 -12.16 8.23 5.65
C VAL A 205 -10.72 8.16 6.16
N THR A 206 -10.11 7.01 6.05
CA THR A 206 -8.75 6.73 6.50
C THR A 206 -7.74 6.64 5.36
N ASP A 207 -8.21 6.20 4.19
CA ASP A 207 -7.46 6.20 2.93
C ASP A 207 -8.40 6.35 1.74
N SER A 208 -7.87 6.78 0.61
CA SER A 208 -8.65 6.91 -0.62
C SER A 208 -7.79 6.89 -1.87
N LEU A 209 -8.41 6.46 -2.98
CA LEU A 209 -7.88 6.62 -4.33
C LEU A 209 -8.95 7.32 -5.15
N ILE A 210 -8.66 8.53 -5.60
CA ILE A 210 -9.55 9.33 -6.45
C ILE A 210 -8.70 10.00 -7.52
N THR A 211 -9.28 10.26 -8.70
CA THR A 211 -8.61 10.95 -9.81
C THR A 211 -7.44 10.16 -10.41
N ALA A 212 -6.23 10.73 -10.45
CA ALA A 212 -5.07 10.14 -11.11
C ALA A 212 -4.62 8.82 -10.47
N ASP A 213 -4.72 8.70 -9.14
CA ASP A 213 -4.31 7.48 -8.43
C ASP A 213 -5.18 6.28 -8.81
N ILE A 214 -6.49 6.47 -8.93
CA ILE A 214 -7.38 5.36 -9.34
C ILE A 214 -7.17 4.96 -10.79
N VAL A 215 -6.87 5.92 -11.69
CA VAL A 215 -6.55 5.64 -13.08
C VAL A 215 -5.27 4.82 -13.19
N ARG A 216 -4.24 5.15 -12.42
CA ARG A 216 -2.98 4.41 -12.38
C ARG A 216 -3.16 2.96 -11.90
N ARG A 217 -4.07 2.74 -10.93
CA ARG A 217 -4.36 1.43 -10.35
C ARG A 217 -5.59 0.76 -10.96
N LYS A 218 -5.99 1.16 -12.17
CA LYS A 218 -7.20 0.65 -12.84
C LYS A 218 -7.24 -0.87 -12.93
N SER A 219 -6.09 -1.54 -13.07
CA SER A 219 -6.00 -3.01 -13.09
C SER A 219 -6.48 -3.67 -11.80
N ASP A 220 -6.38 -2.97 -10.66
CA ASP A 220 -6.76 -3.49 -9.34
C ASP A 220 -8.29 -3.49 -9.15
N PHE A 221 -9.01 -2.71 -9.98
CA PHE A 221 -10.46 -2.48 -9.90
C PHE A 221 -11.24 -3.10 -11.06
N LYS A 222 -10.74 -4.19 -11.61
CA LYS A 222 -11.44 -4.88 -12.70
C LYS A 222 -12.82 -5.32 -12.23
N ILE A 223 -13.81 -5.04 -13.08
CA ILE A 223 -15.14 -5.59 -12.92
C ILE A 223 -15.07 -7.07 -13.29
N ASN A 224 -15.08 -7.94 -12.28
CA ASN A 224 -15.14 -9.39 -12.49
C ASN A 224 -16.54 -9.81 -12.95
N THR A 225 -16.70 -11.05 -13.37
CA THR A 225 -17.97 -11.59 -13.88
C THR A 225 -19.12 -11.42 -12.87
N GLN A 226 -18.88 -11.58 -11.58
CA GLN A 226 -19.89 -11.45 -10.55
C GLN A 226 -20.35 -10.00 -10.40
N LYS A 227 -19.43 -9.04 -10.32
CA LYS A 227 -19.75 -7.59 -10.31
C LYS A 227 -20.51 -7.19 -11.58
N ALA A 228 -20.06 -7.66 -12.75
CA ALA A 228 -20.73 -7.37 -14.02
C ALA A 228 -22.18 -7.85 -14.00
N GLN A 229 -22.46 -9.08 -13.57
CA GLN A 229 -23.80 -9.63 -13.44
C GLN A 229 -24.68 -8.78 -12.49
N ARG A 230 -24.11 -8.31 -11.37
CA ARG A 230 -24.82 -7.43 -10.43
C ARG A 230 -25.16 -6.08 -11.07
N PHE A 231 -24.20 -5.48 -11.78
CA PHE A 231 -24.44 -4.20 -12.46
C PHE A 231 -25.50 -4.33 -13.57
N GLU A 232 -25.51 -5.43 -14.30
CA GLU A 232 -26.55 -5.73 -15.30
C GLU A 232 -27.94 -5.86 -14.65
N GLN A 233 -28.05 -6.56 -13.52
CA GLN A 233 -29.29 -6.62 -12.76
C GLN A 233 -29.76 -5.23 -12.30
N LEU A 234 -28.83 -4.39 -11.82
CA LEU A 234 -29.12 -3.01 -11.45
C LEU A 234 -29.54 -2.14 -12.65
N CYS A 235 -28.98 -2.39 -13.83
CA CYS A 235 -29.36 -1.72 -15.07
C CYS A 235 -30.82 -2.01 -15.49
N GLN A 236 -31.37 -3.17 -15.09
CA GLN A 236 -32.74 -3.55 -15.40
C GLN A 236 -33.77 -2.95 -14.42
N LEU A 237 -33.33 -2.37 -13.30
CA LEU A 237 -34.23 -1.77 -12.33
C LEU A 237 -34.90 -0.51 -12.90
N PRO A 238 -36.21 -0.37 -12.81
CA PRO A 238 -36.89 0.88 -13.10
C PRO A 238 -36.42 1.99 -12.15
N ALA A 239 -36.31 3.21 -12.67
CA ALA A 239 -35.95 4.37 -11.87
C ALA A 239 -36.83 4.45 -10.60
N GLY A 240 -36.18 4.60 -9.43
CA GLY A 240 -36.87 4.71 -8.13
C GLY A 240 -37.29 3.39 -7.45
N LYS A 241 -36.95 2.22 -8.00
CA LYS A 241 -37.13 0.94 -7.32
C LYS A 241 -35.82 0.46 -6.68
N SER A 242 -35.95 -0.07 -5.44
CA SER A 242 -34.83 -0.70 -4.75
C SER A 242 -34.54 -2.10 -5.30
N PHE A 243 -33.28 -2.49 -5.23
CA PHE A 243 -32.85 -3.84 -5.52
C PHE A 243 -33.34 -4.80 -4.44
N LYS A 244 -33.77 -6.00 -4.83
CA LYS A 244 -34.06 -7.08 -3.86
C LYS A 244 -32.73 -7.76 -3.52
N ALA A 245 -32.11 -7.34 -2.45
CA ALA A 245 -30.95 -8.02 -1.91
C ALA A 245 -31.32 -9.01 -0.80
N GLU A 246 -30.38 -9.84 -0.39
CA GLU A 246 -30.61 -10.90 0.62
C GLU A 246 -30.86 -10.39 2.04
N GLY A 247 -30.95 -9.07 2.25
CA GLY A 247 -31.28 -8.43 3.51
C GLY A 247 -30.51 -7.18 3.80
N HIS A 248 -31.01 -6.39 4.74
CA HIS A 248 -30.38 -5.20 5.24
C HIS A 248 -29.17 -5.57 6.08
N PHE A 249 -28.00 -5.04 5.74
CA PHE A 249 -26.75 -5.30 6.44
C PHE A 249 -26.36 -4.14 7.34
N ILE A 250 -26.04 -4.45 8.57
CA ILE A 250 -25.48 -3.49 9.53
C ILE A 250 -24.06 -3.96 9.87
N PRO A 251 -23.03 -3.16 9.57
CA PRO A 251 -21.67 -3.51 9.96
C PRO A 251 -21.55 -3.76 11.46
N ALA A 252 -20.75 -4.75 11.85
CA ALA A 252 -20.52 -5.05 13.25
C ALA A 252 -19.83 -3.87 13.94
N ALA A 253 -20.32 -3.50 15.12
CA ALA A 253 -19.59 -2.56 16.00
C ALA A 253 -18.47 -3.31 16.73
N ASN A 254 -17.41 -2.57 17.13
CA ASN A 254 -16.30 -3.08 17.97
C ASN A 254 -15.52 -4.26 17.35
N LYS A 255 -15.19 -4.17 16.07
CA LYS A 255 -14.32 -5.14 15.41
C LYS A 255 -12.95 -5.21 16.11
N GLN A 256 -12.37 -6.40 16.11
CA GLN A 256 -11.05 -6.61 16.68
C GLN A 256 -9.95 -6.35 15.66
N ALA A 257 -8.81 -5.87 16.11
CA ALA A 257 -7.63 -5.80 15.25
C ALA A 257 -7.22 -7.22 14.82
N SER A 258 -6.82 -7.36 13.55
CA SER A 258 -6.32 -8.63 13.04
C SER A 258 -5.17 -9.15 13.91
N THR A 259 -5.19 -10.43 14.26
CA THR A 259 -4.16 -11.07 15.09
C THR A 259 -2.77 -11.09 14.43
N LEU A 260 -2.70 -10.87 13.12
CA LEU A 260 -1.43 -10.72 12.39
C LEU A 260 -0.86 -9.30 12.45
N MET A 261 -1.56 -8.38 13.08
CA MET A 261 -1.05 -7.04 13.29
C MET A 261 0.05 -7.04 14.33
N GLY A 262 1.15 -6.46 13.91
CA GLY A 262 2.24 -6.15 14.80
C GLY A 262 1.87 -5.07 15.82
N PRO A 263 2.74 -4.86 16.79
CA PRO A 263 2.58 -3.84 17.81
C PRO A 263 2.56 -2.43 17.22
N SER A 264 2.10 -1.49 18.04
CA SER A 264 1.84 -0.10 17.67
C SER A 264 3.00 0.60 16.94
N MET A 265 2.65 1.41 15.98
CA MET A 265 3.46 2.25 15.08
C MET A 265 4.73 2.94 15.65
N PRO A 266 4.80 3.42 16.89
CA PRO A 266 5.99 4.08 17.42
C PRO A 266 7.27 3.27 17.29
N GLU A 267 7.17 1.93 17.32
CA GLU A 267 8.32 1.06 17.24
C GLU A 267 8.91 0.91 15.83
N LEU A 268 8.10 1.09 14.78
CA LEU A 268 8.58 1.09 13.39
C LEU A 268 9.44 2.31 13.06
N SER A 269 9.13 3.47 13.70
CA SER A 269 9.84 4.72 13.41
C SER A 269 11.31 4.69 13.78
N ASN A 270 11.71 3.82 14.67
CA ASN A 270 13.04 3.79 15.25
C ASN A 270 13.98 2.78 14.57
N ASN A 271 13.59 2.22 13.41
CA ASN A 271 14.34 1.14 12.77
C ASN A 271 14.74 0.04 13.75
N ASN A 272 13.84 -0.28 14.70
CA ASN A 272 14.11 -1.22 15.78
C ASN A 272 14.57 -2.56 15.17
N PRO A 273 15.82 -2.96 15.40
CA PRO A 273 16.36 -4.19 14.82
C PRO A 273 15.65 -5.45 15.30
N GLN A 274 14.92 -5.37 16.41
CA GLN A 274 14.19 -6.49 16.99
C GLN A 274 12.75 -6.59 16.47
N TRP A 275 12.29 -5.67 15.62
CA TRP A 275 10.92 -5.68 15.10
C TRP A 275 10.53 -7.03 14.51
N LEU A 276 11.35 -7.56 13.60
CA LEU A 276 11.08 -8.85 12.96
C LEU A 276 11.04 -10.04 13.93
N ASN A 277 11.64 -9.91 15.11
CA ASN A 277 11.62 -10.98 16.13
C ASN A 277 10.25 -11.17 16.78
N LYS A 278 9.38 -10.15 16.72
CA LYS A 278 8.00 -10.22 17.21
C LYS A 278 7.09 -11.10 16.36
N PHE A 279 7.52 -11.44 15.16
CA PHE A 279 6.79 -12.28 14.21
C PHE A 279 7.56 -13.59 14.01
N PRO A 280 7.27 -14.64 14.79
CA PRO A 280 7.96 -15.92 14.62
C PRO A 280 7.61 -16.57 13.29
N LEU A 281 8.56 -17.24 12.68
CA LEU A 281 8.30 -18.18 11.59
C LEU A 281 7.58 -19.41 12.19
N SER A 282 6.85 -20.13 11.36
CA SER A 282 6.34 -21.44 11.79
C SER A 282 7.51 -22.41 12.07
N ALA A 283 7.36 -23.31 13.02
CA ALA A 283 8.39 -24.27 13.36
C ALA A 283 8.83 -25.13 12.15
N ALA A 284 7.90 -25.43 11.24
CA ALA A 284 8.19 -26.15 10.01
C ALA A 284 9.13 -25.36 9.08
N ILE A 285 8.84 -24.09 8.87
CA ILE A 285 9.69 -23.20 8.03
C ILE A 285 11.04 -22.96 8.68
N GLU A 286 11.07 -22.75 9.99
CA GLU A 286 12.32 -22.57 10.74
C GLU A 286 13.21 -23.81 10.64
N HIS A 287 12.67 -25.00 10.88
CA HIS A 287 13.41 -26.25 10.74
C HIS A 287 13.93 -26.45 9.30
N GLN A 288 13.09 -26.22 8.30
CA GLN A 288 13.46 -26.37 6.90
C GLN A 288 14.58 -25.40 6.49
N THR A 289 14.45 -24.12 6.83
CA THR A 289 15.46 -23.11 6.47
C THR A 289 16.77 -23.29 7.24
N GLN A 290 16.71 -23.72 8.50
CA GLN A 290 17.89 -24.11 9.30
C GLN A 290 18.64 -25.29 8.69
N SER A 291 17.93 -26.26 8.11
CA SER A 291 18.57 -27.39 7.41
C SER A 291 19.36 -26.96 6.18
N LEU A 292 18.96 -25.86 5.51
CA LEU A 292 19.68 -25.30 4.36
C LEU A 292 20.96 -24.53 4.79
N ILE A 293 20.93 -23.88 5.97
CA ILE A 293 22.07 -23.11 6.47
C ILE A 293 23.23 -24.00 6.87
N LYS A 294 22.97 -25.11 7.53
CA LYS A 294 24.02 -26.02 8.09
C LYS A 294 24.53 -26.96 6.99
N PRO A 295 25.88 -27.11 6.83
CA PRO A 295 26.97 -26.39 7.50
C PRO A 295 27.59 -25.25 6.68
N TRP A 296 27.12 -24.95 5.46
CA TRP A 296 27.88 -24.24 4.44
C TRP A 296 27.44 -22.80 4.15
N ALA A 297 26.28 -22.38 4.65
CA ALA A 297 25.73 -21.07 4.38
C ALA A 297 25.73 -20.11 5.59
N ILE A 298 26.42 -20.45 6.66
CA ILE A 298 26.56 -19.56 7.83
C ILE A 298 27.35 -18.32 7.39
N PRO A 299 26.81 -17.10 7.55
CA PRO A 299 27.51 -15.87 7.25
C PRO A 299 28.84 -15.76 7.99
N ARG A 300 29.90 -15.40 7.29
CA ARG A 300 31.27 -15.26 7.84
C ARG A 300 31.64 -13.80 8.05
N PHE A 301 30.70 -13.01 8.51
CA PHE A 301 30.87 -11.60 8.88
C PHE A 301 29.93 -11.27 10.04
N LYS A 302 30.17 -10.16 10.71
CA LYS A 302 29.23 -9.57 11.68
C LYS A 302 28.30 -8.58 10.99
N GLN A 303 28.88 -7.73 10.14
CA GLN A 303 28.14 -6.69 9.44
C GLN A 303 28.79 -6.35 8.11
N ILE A 304 27.96 -6.11 7.10
CA ILE A 304 28.35 -5.50 5.82
C ILE A 304 27.49 -4.25 5.62
N ARG A 305 28.10 -3.14 5.22
CA ARG A 305 27.40 -1.92 4.81
C ARG A 305 27.85 -1.51 3.41
N TYR A 306 26.91 -0.99 2.63
CA TYR A 306 27.21 -0.40 1.32
C TYR A 306 26.07 0.52 0.88
N THR A 307 26.32 1.30 -0.17
CA THR A 307 25.29 2.05 -0.89
C THR A 307 25.09 1.38 -2.25
N GLU A 308 23.89 0.86 -2.50
CA GLU A 308 23.47 0.41 -3.84
C GLU A 308 23.17 1.64 -4.70
N VAL A 309 23.78 1.72 -5.87
CA VAL A 309 23.52 2.74 -6.88
C VAL A 309 23.00 2.03 -8.12
N SER A 310 21.77 2.29 -8.48
CA SER A 310 21.09 1.69 -9.62
C SER A 310 20.25 2.74 -10.37
N ALA A 311 19.58 2.33 -11.43
CA ALA A 311 18.63 3.19 -12.14
C ALA A 311 17.44 3.64 -11.25
N LEU A 312 17.16 2.94 -10.15
CA LEU A 312 16.11 3.30 -9.20
C LEU A 312 16.57 4.33 -8.16
N GLY A 313 17.86 4.69 -8.13
CA GLY A 313 18.43 5.66 -7.20
C GLY A 313 19.51 5.05 -6.28
N LYS A 314 19.70 5.71 -5.13
CA LYS A 314 20.67 5.29 -4.11
C LYS A 314 19.95 4.74 -2.88
N THR A 315 20.34 3.54 -2.45
CA THR A 315 19.81 2.89 -1.25
C THR A 315 20.98 2.52 -0.33
N LYS A 316 20.95 2.96 0.93
CA LYS A 316 21.93 2.50 1.92
C LYS A 316 21.49 1.13 2.43
N VAL A 317 22.39 0.17 2.40
CA VAL A 317 22.13 -1.20 2.82
C VAL A 317 23.04 -1.59 3.98
N GLN A 318 22.47 -2.22 4.99
CA GLN A 318 23.20 -2.87 6.08
C GLN A 318 22.74 -4.32 6.19
N LEU A 319 23.70 -5.21 6.19
CA LEU A 319 23.51 -6.65 6.42
C LEU A 319 24.13 -7.00 7.78
N ASP A 320 23.33 -7.57 8.68
CA ASP A 320 23.81 -8.05 9.99
C ASP A 320 23.60 -9.56 10.06
N ALA A 321 24.68 -10.31 10.25
CA ALA A 321 24.60 -11.74 10.49
C ALA A 321 23.94 -12.01 11.84
N GLN A 322 22.98 -12.93 11.87
CA GLN A 322 22.29 -13.35 13.07
C GLN A 322 22.90 -14.64 13.64
N PRO A 323 22.81 -14.89 14.96
CA PRO A 323 23.36 -16.08 15.57
C PRO A 323 22.80 -17.40 15.03
N ASP A 324 21.58 -17.37 14.49
CA ASP A 324 20.89 -18.50 13.88
C ASP A 324 21.31 -18.73 12.42
N GLY A 325 22.23 -17.92 11.87
CA GLY A 325 22.73 -18.03 10.51
C GLY A 325 21.90 -17.29 9.46
N TYR A 326 20.83 -16.64 9.84
CA TYR A 326 20.11 -15.73 8.95
C TYR A 326 20.83 -14.39 8.79
N ILE A 327 20.43 -13.61 7.81
CA ILE A 327 20.93 -12.25 7.60
C ILE A 327 19.76 -11.30 7.74
N ARG A 328 19.89 -10.34 8.66
CA ARG A 328 18.99 -9.20 8.70
C ARG A 328 19.50 -8.14 7.75
N LYS A 329 18.67 -7.76 6.77
CA LYS A 329 18.93 -6.68 5.81
C LYS A 329 18.11 -5.46 6.20
N LEU A 330 18.76 -4.31 6.33
CA LEU A 330 18.13 -3.00 6.46
C LEU A 330 18.43 -2.20 5.20
N GLU A 331 17.40 -1.74 4.52
CA GLU A 331 17.47 -0.90 3.31
C GLU A 331 16.90 0.48 3.65
N ASP A 332 17.70 1.54 3.50
CA ASP A 332 17.32 2.93 3.76
C ASP A 332 17.17 3.69 2.44
N TYR A 333 15.94 4.00 2.09
CA TYR A 333 15.55 4.77 0.90
C TYR A 333 15.44 6.28 1.18
N GLY A 334 15.86 6.74 2.36
CA GLY A 334 15.81 8.13 2.79
C GLY A 334 14.47 8.53 3.43
N ILE A 335 13.35 8.25 2.79
CA ILE A 335 12.01 8.58 3.29
C ILE A 335 11.32 7.40 3.99
N TRP A 336 11.76 6.17 3.74
CA TRP A 336 11.34 4.96 4.44
C TRP A 336 12.49 3.98 4.52
N THR A 337 12.35 3.00 5.40
CA THR A 337 13.28 1.87 5.50
C THR A 337 12.53 0.55 5.32
N VAL A 338 13.25 -0.44 4.84
CA VAL A 338 12.78 -1.83 4.71
C VAL A 338 13.66 -2.71 5.55
N GLN A 339 13.05 -3.59 6.34
CA GLN A 339 13.75 -4.64 7.07
C GLN A 339 13.35 -6.00 6.50
N ARG A 340 14.35 -6.84 6.28
CA ARG A 340 14.17 -8.23 5.87
C ARG A 340 14.95 -9.17 6.77
N LEU A 341 14.40 -10.35 7.00
CA LEU A 341 15.17 -11.51 7.44
C LEU A 341 15.32 -12.41 6.23
N THR A 342 16.54 -12.81 5.91
CA THR A 342 16.86 -13.55 4.70
C THR A 342 17.79 -14.72 4.97
N LEU A 343 17.72 -15.71 4.08
CA LEU A 343 18.73 -16.75 3.95
C LEU A 343 19.71 -16.33 2.84
N GLY A 344 20.98 -16.16 3.21
CA GLY A 344 22.05 -15.80 2.29
C GLY A 344 21.93 -14.40 1.65
N ASN A 345 21.01 -13.54 2.10
CA ASN A 345 20.60 -12.28 1.46
C ASN A 345 19.86 -12.46 0.11
N GLN A 346 19.28 -13.62 -0.13
CA GLN A 346 18.51 -13.92 -1.35
C GLN A 346 17.06 -14.31 -1.02
N LEU A 347 16.84 -15.43 -0.33
CA LEU A 347 15.50 -15.89 0.02
C LEU A 347 14.96 -15.10 1.20
N GLN A 348 13.87 -14.37 0.98
CA GLN A 348 13.20 -13.57 2.01
C GLN A 348 12.32 -14.45 2.91
N LEU A 349 12.58 -14.40 4.21
CA LEU A 349 11.81 -15.12 5.24
C LEU A 349 10.79 -14.22 5.92
N LYS A 350 11.16 -12.97 6.14
CA LYS A 350 10.31 -11.93 6.74
C LYS A 350 10.58 -10.60 6.05
N PHE A 351 9.56 -9.76 6.00
CA PHE A 351 9.64 -8.43 5.41
C PHE A 351 8.76 -7.45 6.18
N THR A 352 9.25 -6.23 6.37
CA THR A 352 8.45 -5.10 6.87
C THR A 352 9.01 -3.77 6.36
N MET A 353 8.16 -2.75 6.32
CA MET A 353 8.54 -1.38 5.96
C MET A 353 8.24 -0.42 7.10
N SER A 354 9.05 0.66 7.24
CA SER A 354 8.85 1.66 8.31
C SER A 354 7.60 2.53 8.12
N ILE A 355 7.00 2.50 6.94
CA ILE A 355 5.77 3.22 6.61
C ILE A 355 4.52 2.33 6.66
N SER A 356 4.66 1.09 7.12
CA SER A 356 3.58 0.12 7.23
C SER A 356 3.80 -0.77 8.45
N SER A 357 2.75 -1.07 9.18
CA SER A 357 2.77 -2.07 10.24
C SER A 357 2.73 -3.49 9.69
N SER A 358 2.40 -3.65 8.41
CA SER A 358 2.29 -4.97 7.79
C SER A 358 3.65 -5.68 7.75
N THR A 359 3.62 -6.94 8.16
CA THR A 359 4.76 -7.84 8.05
C THR A 359 4.36 -9.01 7.18
N THR A 360 5.19 -9.32 6.19
CA THR A 360 5.01 -10.50 5.34
C THR A 360 5.92 -11.61 5.84
N LEU A 361 5.38 -12.80 6.02
CA LEU A 361 6.08 -13.98 6.52
C LEU A 361 6.11 -15.07 5.46
N LEU A 362 7.21 -15.78 5.38
CA LEU A 362 7.29 -17.03 4.61
C LEU A 362 6.35 -18.07 5.25
N ASN A 363 5.42 -18.61 4.46
CA ASN A 363 4.41 -19.57 4.89
C ASN A 363 4.70 -21.00 4.41
N THR A 364 5.12 -21.17 3.16
CA THR A 364 5.56 -22.45 2.60
C THR A 364 6.87 -22.27 1.85
N LEU A 365 7.66 -23.32 1.74
CA LEU A 365 8.89 -23.31 0.94
C LEU A 365 9.10 -24.70 0.32
N GLN A 366 9.39 -24.73 -0.98
CA GLN A 366 9.90 -25.91 -1.69
C GLN A 366 11.15 -25.48 -2.44
N THR A 367 12.28 -26.11 -2.21
CA THR A 367 13.54 -25.77 -2.88
C THR A 367 14.48 -26.96 -2.98
N ASP A 368 15.26 -26.96 -4.03
CA ASP A 368 16.40 -27.86 -4.25
C ASP A 368 17.75 -27.14 -4.08
N LEU A 369 17.74 -25.90 -3.56
CA LEU A 369 18.94 -25.15 -3.21
C LEU A 369 19.83 -25.97 -2.27
N ARG A 370 21.10 -26.12 -2.62
CA ARG A 370 22.11 -26.81 -1.82
C ARG A 370 23.38 -26.00 -1.79
N PHE A 371 23.99 -25.97 -0.61
CA PHE A 371 25.32 -25.39 -0.41
C PHE A 371 26.37 -26.47 -0.19
N PRO A 372 27.67 -26.24 -0.55
CA PRO A 372 28.18 -25.04 -1.21
C PRO A 372 27.66 -24.93 -2.65
N LEU A 373 27.50 -23.70 -3.14
CA LEU A 373 27.23 -23.46 -4.54
C LEU A 373 28.46 -23.80 -5.38
N VAL A 374 28.23 -24.35 -6.57
CA VAL A 374 29.30 -24.65 -7.53
C VAL A 374 28.89 -24.18 -8.92
N ALA A 375 29.88 -23.79 -9.73
CA ALA A 375 29.62 -23.38 -11.12
C ALA A 375 28.93 -24.50 -11.91
N GLY A 376 27.95 -24.15 -12.72
CA GLY A 376 27.09 -25.08 -13.46
C GLY A 376 25.92 -25.66 -12.67
N GLN A 377 25.82 -25.38 -11.37
CA GLN A 377 24.65 -25.76 -10.57
C GLN A 377 23.42 -24.94 -10.98
N GLN A 378 22.28 -25.59 -11.00
CA GLN A 378 20.96 -24.95 -11.10
C GLN A 378 20.19 -25.24 -9.83
N TYR A 379 19.35 -24.30 -9.42
CA TYR A 379 18.39 -24.49 -8.33
C TYR A 379 17.14 -23.70 -8.52
N GLN A 380 16.09 -24.13 -7.85
CA GLN A 380 14.81 -23.45 -7.83
C GLN A 380 14.25 -23.37 -6.42
N ALA A 381 13.43 -22.38 -6.20
CA ALA A 381 12.65 -22.23 -4.98
C ALA A 381 11.24 -21.77 -5.33
N GLN A 382 10.25 -22.35 -4.68
CA GLN A 382 8.85 -21.93 -4.75
C GLN A 382 8.38 -21.71 -3.33
N TRP A 383 7.68 -20.64 -3.10
CA TRP A 383 7.19 -20.31 -1.76
C TRP A 383 5.92 -19.50 -1.79
N ASP A 384 5.16 -19.61 -0.71
CA ASP A 384 4.07 -18.70 -0.40
C ASP A 384 4.49 -17.78 0.74
N SER A 385 4.14 -16.53 0.60
CA SER A 385 4.22 -15.54 1.67
C SER A 385 2.81 -15.17 2.14
N ILE A 386 2.64 -14.94 3.42
CA ILE A 386 1.38 -14.48 4.00
C ILE A 386 1.57 -13.11 4.65
N ASP A 387 0.69 -12.17 4.35
CA ASP A 387 0.67 -10.86 5.00
C ASP A 387 -0.32 -10.82 6.17
N PHE A 388 -0.42 -9.68 6.84
CA PHE A 388 -1.33 -9.49 7.97
C PHE A 388 -2.83 -9.55 7.60
N ASN A 389 -3.16 -9.32 6.32
CA ASN A 389 -4.53 -9.50 5.79
C ASN A 389 -4.83 -10.96 5.47
N LYS A 390 -3.94 -11.89 5.84
CA LYS A 390 -4.02 -13.31 5.45
C LYS A 390 -3.96 -13.52 3.94
N LYS A 391 -3.57 -12.49 3.16
CA LYS A 391 -3.36 -12.65 1.72
C LYS A 391 -2.12 -13.50 1.50
N VAL A 392 -2.31 -14.59 0.76
CA VAL A 392 -1.22 -15.46 0.33
C VAL A 392 -0.76 -15.02 -1.04
N THR A 393 0.56 -14.85 -1.20
CA THR A 393 1.20 -14.51 -2.47
C THR A 393 2.20 -15.61 -2.83
N ALA A 394 1.96 -16.28 -3.95
CA ALA A 394 2.85 -17.31 -4.47
C ALA A 394 4.00 -16.68 -5.26
N SER A 395 5.21 -17.15 -5.02
CA SER A 395 6.43 -16.71 -5.71
C SER A 395 7.31 -17.89 -6.07
N ALA A 396 8.08 -17.75 -7.14
CA ALA A 396 9.08 -18.74 -7.52
C ALA A 396 10.36 -18.06 -8.01
N LEU A 397 11.47 -18.78 -7.87
CA LEU A 397 12.79 -18.35 -8.29
C LEU A 397 13.49 -19.53 -8.97
N ARG A 398 14.09 -19.29 -10.13
CA ARG A 398 14.99 -20.23 -10.79
C ARG A 398 16.34 -19.54 -10.99
N CYS A 399 17.41 -20.19 -10.57
CA CYS A 399 18.76 -19.64 -10.63
C CYS A 399 19.74 -20.61 -11.29
N ASP A 400 20.65 -20.04 -12.07
CA ASP A 400 21.76 -20.70 -12.72
C ASP A 400 23.08 -20.13 -12.16
N VAL A 401 23.95 -20.96 -11.61
CA VAL A 401 25.30 -20.58 -11.16
C VAL A 401 26.22 -20.66 -12.36
N THR A 402 26.69 -19.51 -12.87
CA THR A 402 27.32 -19.45 -14.19
C THR A 402 28.84 -19.44 -14.13
N GLU A 403 29.44 -18.44 -13.55
CA GLU A 403 30.89 -18.25 -13.61
C GLU A 403 31.49 -17.90 -12.25
N GLU A 404 32.80 -18.10 -12.15
CA GLU A 404 33.59 -17.70 -11.00
C GLU A 404 34.43 -16.45 -11.35
N GLY A 405 34.49 -15.51 -10.42
CA GLY A 405 35.27 -14.28 -10.57
C GLY A 405 35.97 -13.87 -9.28
N ASP A 406 36.78 -12.82 -9.37
CA ASP A 406 37.46 -12.20 -8.22
C ASP A 406 36.50 -11.23 -7.52
N ALA A 407 36.27 -11.43 -6.22
CA ALA A 407 35.37 -10.60 -5.43
C ALA A 407 35.79 -9.11 -5.38
N HIS A 408 37.08 -8.80 -5.55
CA HIS A 408 37.55 -7.42 -5.66
C HIS A 408 36.96 -6.67 -6.87
N SER A 409 36.56 -7.39 -7.92
CA SER A 409 35.89 -6.75 -9.07
C SER A 409 34.48 -6.24 -8.76
N ILE A 410 33.82 -6.75 -7.71
CA ILE A 410 32.53 -6.26 -7.23
C ILE A 410 32.72 -5.03 -6.33
N ALA A 411 33.65 -5.12 -5.37
CA ALA A 411 34.10 -4.02 -4.54
C ALA A 411 35.49 -4.33 -3.95
N PRO A 412 36.40 -3.34 -3.82
CA PRO A 412 37.76 -3.56 -3.32
C PRO A 412 37.84 -4.15 -1.91
N GLU A 413 36.80 -3.98 -1.10
CA GLU A 413 36.73 -4.45 0.28
C GLU A 413 36.35 -5.95 0.38
N PHE A 414 35.89 -6.57 -0.69
CA PHE A 414 35.60 -7.99 -0.72
C PHE A 414 36.86 -8.78 -1.09
N SER A 415 37.06 -9.90 -0.44
CA SER A 415 38.19 -10.80 -0.68
C SER A 415 37.73 -12.14 -1.23
N GLY A 416 38.64 -12.85 -1.86
CA GLY A 416 38.41 -14.19 -2.36
C GLY A 416 37.65 -14.21 -3.70
N LYS A 417 36.87 -15.25 -3.90
CA LYS A 417 36.13 -15.47 -5.12
C LYS A 417 34.64 -15.27 -4.94
N TYR A 418 33.95 -14.96 -6.03
CA TYR A 418 32.49 -15.03 -6.11
C TYR A 418 32.06 -16.02 -7.19
N LEU A 419 30.83 -16.52 -7.05
CA LEU A 419 30.11 -17.19 -8.12
C LEU A 419 29.01 -16.26 -8.61
N LEU A 420 28.92 -16.04 -9.92
CA LEU A 420 27.81 -15.29 -10.52
C LEU A 420 26.58 -16.20 -10.59
N VAL A 421 25.46 -15.71 -10.14
CA VAL A 421 24.18 -16.44 -10.10
C VAL A 421 23.12 -15.60 -10.80
N GLU A 422 22.63 -16.11 -11.91
CA GLU A 422 21.55 -15.48 -12.68
C GLU A 422 20.20 -16.05 -12.24
N CYS A 423 19.31 -15.20 -11.75
CA CYS A 423 18.04 -15.60 -11.18
C CYS A 423 16.85 -15.00 -11.93
N HIS A 424 15.82 -15.80 -12.15
CA HIS A 424 14.55 -15.39 -12.73
C HIS A 424 13.46 -15.59 -11.68
N ALA A 425 12.85 -14.50 -11.25
CA ALA A 425 11.74 -14.54 -10.31
C ALA A 425 10.39 -14.48 -11.03
N THR A 426 9.37 -15.09 -10.43
CA THR A 426 7.97 -14.92 -10.82
C THR A 426 7.12 -14.66 -9.59
N ASN A 427 6.09 -13.85 -9.73
CA ASN A 427 5.11 -13.59 -8.68
C ASN A 427 3.71 -13.86 -9.22
N GLU A 428 2.94 -14.69 -8.53
CA GLU A 428 1.59 -15.11 -8.95
C GLU A 428 1.56 -15.60 -10.42
N GLY A 429 2.63 -16.31 -10.84
CA GLY A 429 2.79 -16.82 -12.20
C GLY A 429 3.15 -15.77 -13.27
N GLN A 430 3.25 -14.50 -12.89
CA GLN A 430 3.68 -13.43 -13.80
C GLN A 430 5.19 -13.23 -13.76
N PRO A 431 5.84 -12.88 -14.87
CA PRO A 431 7.26 -12.52 -14.87
C PRO A 431 7.57 -11.42 -13.86
N GLY A 432 8.52 -11.68 -12.97
CA GLY A 432 9.03 -10.77 -11.97
C GLY A 432 10.34 -10.12 -12.41
N SER A 433 11.35 -10.19 -11.53
CA SER A 433 12.70 -9.69 -11.83
C SER A 433 13.61 -10.75 -12.45
N ARG A 434 14.62 -10.26 -13.19
CA ARG A 434 15.82 -11.02 -13.51
C ARG A 434 16.99 -10.31 -12.84
N ASP A 435 17.68 -11.03 -11.98
CA ASP A 435 18.74 -10.46 -11.16
C ASP A 435 20.01 -11.27 -11.34
N LYS A 436 21.16 -10.60 -11.50
CA LYS A 436 22.45 -11.23 -11.33
C LYS A 436 22.99 -10.90 -9.96
N LEU A 437 23.36 -11.92 -9.22
CA LEU A 437 23.88 -11.83 -7.87
C LEU A 437 25.27 -12.44 -7.84
N ALA A 438 26.18 -11.85 -7.06
CA ALA A 438 27.48 -12.47 -6.75
C ALA A 438 27.37 -13.18 -5.38
N TRP A 439 27.57 -14.48 -5.36
CA TRP A 439 27.77 -15.24 -4.12
C TRP A 439 29.22 -15.11 -3.68
N LEU A 440 29.46 -14.26 -2.66
CA LEU A 440 30.78 -14.06 -2.08
C LEU A 440 31.15 -15.28 -1.22
N GLN A 441 32.05 -16.13 -1.72
CA GLN A 441 32.38 -17.41 -1.07
C GLN A 441 33.03 -17.24 0.30
N ASP A 442 33.85 -16.20 0.48
CA ASP A 442 34.53 -15.92 1.76
C ASP A 442 33.57 -15.41 2.84
N LEU A 443 32.43 -14.84 2.46
CA LEU A 443 31.47 -14.20 3.35
C LEU A 443 30.15 -14.98 3.48
N ASN A 444 29.89 -15.93 2.59
CA ASN A 444 28.63 -16.68 2.48
C ASN A 444 27.42 -15.72 2.37
N VAL A 445 27.45 -14.83 1.38
CA VAL A 445 26.41 -13.85 1.16
C VAL A 445 26.26 -13.49 -0.31
N PHE A 446 25.03 -13.29 -0.77
CA PHE A 446 24.73 -12.73 -2.07
C PHE A 446 24.77 -11.21 -2.02
N VAL A 447 25.36 -10.59 -3.03
CA VAL A 447 25.27 -9.15 -3.28
C VAL A 447 24.80 -8.91 -4.72
N PRO A 448 24.05 -7.83 -5.00
CA PRO A 448 23.54 -7.57 -6.34
C PRO A 448 24.65 -7.12 -7.30
N VAL A 449 24.55 -7.56 -8.56
CA VAL A 449 25.41 -7.16 -9.68
C VAL A 449 24.60 -6.43 -10.73
N THR A 450 23.45 -7.00 -11.14
CA THR A 450 22.50 -6.32 -12.04
C THR A 450 21.08 -6.64 -11.62
N GLN A 451 20.17 -5.78 -12.06
CA GLN A 451 18.73 -5.95 -11.85
C GLN A 451 17.94 -5.62 -13.12
N GLN A 452 16.97 -6.44 -13.45
CA GLN A 452 16.02 -6.19 -14.53
C GLN A 452 14.59 -6.40 -14.01
N LEU A 453 13.72 -5.41 -14.15
CA LEU A 453 12.31 -5.46 -13.75
C LEU A 453 11.42 -5.67 -14.98
N GLY A 454 10.78 -6.83 -15.08
CA GLY A 454 9.95 -7.20 -16.23
C GLY A 454 10.73 -7.10 -17.54
N ASP A 455 10.14 -6.42 -18.53
CA ASP A 455 10.75 -6.25 -19.87
C ASP A 455 11.67 -5.02 -19.98
N LYS A 456 12.00 -4.36 -18.86
CA LYS A 456 12.92 -3.21 -18.86
C LYS A 456 14.35 -3.68 -19.14
N PRO A 457 15.22 -2.77 -19.63
CA PRO A 457 16.64 -3.11 -19.79
C PRO A 457 17.28 -3.54 -18.47
N GLU A 458 18.26 -4.44 -18.58
CA GLU A 458 19.12 -4.81 -17.45
C GLU A 458 19.91 -3.60 -16.97
N ASN A 459 19.89 -3.35 -15.67
CA ASN A 459 20.56 -2.22 -15.05
C ASN A 459 21.68 -2.71 -14.13
N PRO A 460 22.92 -2.21 -14.29
CA PRO A 460 24.00 -2.54 -13.37
C PRO A 460 23.71 -1.95 -11.98
N VAL A 461 24.08 -2.69 -10.95
CA VAL A 461 24.06 -2.24 -9.56
C VAL A 461 25.51 -2.04 -9.12
N LYS A 462 25.87 -0.80 -8.82
CA LYS A 462 27.19 -0.47 -8.28
C LYS A 462 27.12 -0.41 -6.76
N LEU A 463 28.09 -1.03 -6.08
CA LEU A 463 28.24 -0.93 -4.63
C LEU A 463 29.28 0.16 -4.31
N GLU A 464 28.87 1.18 -3.57
CA GLU A 464 29.72 2.29 -3.10
C GLU A 464 29.82 2.27 -1.58
N ASN A 465 30.91 2.81 -1.03
CA ASN A 465 31.14 2.94 0.41
C ASN A 465 31.02 1.60 1.16
N VAL A 466 31.57 0.55 0.58
CA VAL A 466 31.52 -0.80 1.16
C VAL A 466 32.36 -0.85 2.43
N SER A 467 31.85 -1.51 3.47
CA SER A 467 32.60 -1.85 4.68
C SER A 467 32.19 -3.23 5.18
N VAL A 468 33.17 -4.01 5.61
CA VAL A 468 32.98 -5.38 6.11
C VAL A 468 33.56 -5.48 7.52
N ILE A 469 32.73 -5.88 8.49
CA ILE A 469 33.15 -6.21 9.88
C ILE A 469 33.03 -7.74 9.99
N ARG A 470 34.17 -8.38 10.23
CA ARG A 470 34.25 -9.85 10.45
C ARG A 470 34.11 -10.24 11.90
#